data_227be5c9d8650d3a563fa6a1bc5d7859
#
_entry.id   227be5c9d8650d3a563fa6a1bc5d7859
#
_cell.length_a   1.000
_cell.length_b   1.000
_cell.length_c   1.000
_cell.angle_alpha   90.00
_cell.angle_beta   90.00
_cell.angle_gamma   90.00
#
_symmetry.space_group_name_H-M   'P 1'
#
loop_
_entity.id
_entity.type
_entity.pdbx_description
1 polymer ?
#
loop_
_entity_poly.entity_id
_entity_poly.type
_entity_poly.pdbx_seq_one_letter_code
_entity_poly.pdbx_strand_id
1 'polypeptide(L)' 'MCYKINVQNASVKLLNVVALLDDKPAEGLVAGQVGTVVEVHAPGVFEVEFLDSEGKTVALTELKRADLLVLKHESAVAA' A
#
# COMPACT_ATOMS: atom_id res chain seq x y z
N MET A 1 0.54 2.10 -24.42
CA MET A 1 0.72 2.09 -23.80
C MET A 1 1.10 1.88 -22.89
N CYS A 2 1.33 1.69 -22.78
CA CYS A 2 1.62 1.46 -21.96
C CYS A 2 1.79 1.57 -21.05
N TYR A 3 1.54 1.63 -20.86
CA TYR A 3 1.75 1.91 -19.96
C TYR A 3 1.82 1.32 -19.01
N LYS A 4 2.00 0.89 -19.03
CA LYS A 4 2.13 0.30 -18.33
C LYS A 4 2.71 0.47 -17.45
N ILE A 5 2.41 0.89 -17.55
CA ILE A 5 3.00 1.29 -16.61
C ILE A 5 3.38 0.41 -15.62
N ASN A 6 4.32 0.56 -15.11
CA ASN A 6 4.85 -0.36 -14.17
C ASN A 6 4.57 0.18 -12.78
N VAL A 7 3.46 -0.20 -12.23
CA VAL A 7 3.07 0.34 -10.93
C VAL A 7 4.03 -0.09 -9.83
N GLN A 8 4.75 -1.19 -10.07
CA GLN A 8 5.73 -1.62 -9.08
C GLN A 8 6.85 -0.63 -8.90
N ASN A 9 7.09 0.18 -9.92
CA ASN A 9 8.13 1.19 -9.87
C ASN A 9 7.62 2.55 -9.45
N ALA A 10 6.34 2.66 -9.18
CA ALA A 10 5.79 3.93 -8.74
C ALA A 10 6.36 4.28 -7.39
N SER A 11 6.60 5.55 -7.16
CA SER A 11 7.00 6.01 -5.84
C SER A 11 5.88 5.78 -4.86
N VAL A 12 6.23 5.38 -3.67
CA VAL A 12 5.28 5.27 -2.59
C VAL A 12 5.35 6.56 -1.79
N LYS A 13 4.22 7.18 -1.59
CA LYS A 13 4.15 8.47 -0.92
C LYS A 13 3.15 8.43 0.21
N LEU A 14 3.27 9.41 1.08
CA LEU A 14 2.34 9.58 2.18
C LEU A 14 0.92 9.61 1.63
N LEU A 15 0.03 8.92 2.30
CA LEU A 15 -1.39 8.80 1.99
C LEU A 15 -1.70 8.01 0.73
N ASN A 16 -0.70 7.39 0.10
CA ASN A 16 -0.99 6.45 -0.97
C ASN A 16 -1.75 5.27 -0.43
N VAL A 17 -2.64 4.75 -1.25
CA VAL A 17 -3.34 3.50 -0.98
C VAL A 17 -2.52 2.40 -1.59
N VAL A 18 -2.25 1.36 -0.83
CA VAL A 18 -1.37 0.29 -1.26
C VAL A 18 -2.02 -1.05 -0.95
N ALA A 19 -1.61 -2.08 -1.69
CA ALA A 19 -2.01 -3.45 -1.40
C ALA A 19 -0.76 -4.23 -1.03
N LEU A 20 -0.93 -5.15 -0.09
CA LEU A 20 0.15 -6.00 0.36
C LEU A 20 0.42 -7.06 -0.68
N LEU A 21 1.66 -7.26 -1.05
CA LEU A 21 2.02 -8.24 -2.08
C LEU A 21 2.16 -9.64 -1.52
N ASP A 22 2.59 -9.77 -0.27
CA ASP A 22 2.83 -11.06 0.35
C ASP A 22 2.15 -11.14 1.69
N ASP A 23 1.90 -12.35 2.16
CA ASP A 23 1.37 -12.55 3.50
C ASP A 23 2.38 -12.07 4.53
N LYS A 24 1.87 -11.50 5.60
CA LYS A 24 2.67 -11.11 6.75
C LYS A 24 2.04 -11.73 7.99
N PRO A 25 2.25 -13.02 8.20
CA PRO A 25 1.53 -13.72 9.29
C PRO A 25 1.85 -13.18 10.67
N ALA A 26 3.06 -12.67 10.86
CA ALA A 26 3.40 -12.10 12.16
C ALA A 26 2.54 -10.88 12.49
N GLU A 27 2.01 -10.21 11.46
CA GLU A 27 1.17 -9.05 11.63
C GLU A 27 -0.30 -9.39 11.51
N GLY A 28 -0.62 -10.64 11.18
CA GLY A 28 -1.99 -11.03 10.92
C GLY A 28 -2.53 -10.53 9.60
N LEU A 29 -1.66 -10.28 8.64
CA LEU A 29 -2.05 -9.72 7.35
C LEU A 29 -1.84 -10.72 6.24
N VAL A 30 -2.67 -10.62 5.20
CA VAL A 30 -2.55 -11.50 4.03
C VAL A 30 -2.39 -10.66 2.78
N ALA A 31 -1.80 -11.29 1.77
CA ALA A 31 -1.58 -10.64 0.47
C ALA A 31 -2.91 -10.13 -0.06
N GLY A 32 -2.87 -8.97 -0.67
CA GLY A 32 -4.05 -8.33 -1.23
C GLY A 32 -4.76 -7.39 -0.29
N GLN A 33 -4.44 -7.42 0.99
CA GLN A 33 -5.05 -6.49 1.92
C GLN A 33 -4.62 -5.07 1.59
N VAL A 34 -5.55 -4.14 1.70
CA VAL A 34 -5.35 -2.76 1.30
C VAL A 34 -5.14 -1.89 2.53
N GLY A 35 -4.15 -1.02 2.47
CA GLY A 35 -3.87 -0.10 3.55
C GLY A 35 -3.48 1.26 3.02
N THR A 36 -3.20 2.18 3.91
CA THR A 36 -2.82 3.54 3.59
C THR A 36 -1.47 3.85 4.21
N VAL A 37 -0.61 4.49 3.44
CA VAL A 37 0.68 4.92 3.96
C VAL A 37 0.47 6.13 4.84
N VAL A 38 0.75 5.99 6.13
CA VAL A 38 0.51 7.06 7.08
C VAL A 38 1.80 7.75 7.52
N GLU A 39 2.94 7.14 7.23
CA GLU A 39 4.22 7.78 7.54
C GLU A 39 5.32 7.20 6.67
N VAL A 40 6.28 8.03 6.32
CA VAL A 40 7.46 7.60 5.58
C VAL A 40 8.63 7.75 6.56
N HIS A 41 9.20 6.62 6.98
CA HIS A 41 10.25 6.63 7.98
C HIS A 41 11.63 6.88 7.38
N ALA A 42 11.83 6.36 6.18
CA ALA A 42 13.11 6.46 5.50
C ALA A 42 12.87 6.11 4.05
N PRO A 43 13.82 6.36 3.16
CA PRO A 43 13.63 5.95 1.78
C PRO A 43 13.32 4.46 1.72
N GLY A 44 12.18 4.14 1.12
CA GLY A 44 11.76 2.76 0.97
C GLY A 44 11.18 2.08 2.20
N VAL A 45 10.96 2.83 3.29
CA VAL A 45 10.41 2.27 4.52
C VAL A 45 9.19 3.08 4.92
N PHE A 46 8.06 2.41 5.00
CA PHE A 46 6.77 3.09 5.18
C PHE A 46 5.98 2.47 6.30
N GLU A 47 5.24 3.30 7.00
CA GLU A 47 4.28 2.81 7.97
C GLU A 47 2.92 2.77 7.30
N VAL A 48 2.28 1.62 7.33
CA VAL A 48 1.02 1.41 6.62
C VAL A 48 -0.05 1.00 7.62
N GLU A 49 -1.17 1.67 7.54
CA GLU A 49 -2.31 1.39 8.41
C GLU A 49 -3.33 0.57 7.64
N PHE A 50 -3.73 -0.55 8.22
CA PHE A 50 -4.75 -1.41 7.65
C PHE A 50 -6.00 -1.34 8.51
N LEU A 51 -7.14 -1.19 7.86
CA LEU A 51 -8.42 -1.02 8.54
C LEU A 51 -9.31 -2.21 8.25
N ASP A 52 -10.22 -2.50 9.18
CA ASP A 52 -11.23 -3.51 8.92
C ASP A 52 -12.42 -2.86 8.20
N SER A 53 -13.45 -3.64 7.95
CA SER A 53 -14.61 -3.15 7.21
C SER A 53 -15.39 -2.07 7.96
N GLU A 54 -15.12 -1.93 9.24
CA GLU A 54 -15.77 -0.91 10.05
C GLU A 54 -14.91 0.33 10.25
N GLY A 55 -13.77 0.37 9.60
CA GLY A 55 -12.88 1.51 9.69
C GLY A 55 -11.98 1.52 10.91
N LYS A 56 -11.89 0.41 11.61
CA LYS A 56 -11.00 0.34 12.77
C LYS A 56 -9.64 -0.16 12.35
N THR A 57 -8.61 0.37 12.97
CA THR A 57 -7.25 -0.06 12.69
C THR A 57 -7.06 -1.49 13.18
N VAL A 58 -6.70 -2.39 12.27
CA VAL A 58 -6.38 -3.76 12.64
C VAL A 58 -4.88 -3.99 12.68
N ALA A 59 -4.12 -3.16 11.97
CA ALA A 59 -2.67 -3.27 12.01
C ALA A 59 -2.06 -1.95 11.59
N LEU A 60 -0.92 -1.64 12.19
CA LEU A 60 -0.14 -0.48 11.83
C LEU A 60 1.29 -1.00 11.81
N THR A 61 1.85 -1.18 10.63
CA THR A 61 3.09 -1.91 10.52
C THR A 61 4.04 -1.26 9.53
N GLU A 62 5.31 -1.50 9.74
CA GLU A 62 6.37 -0.95 8.91
C GLU A 62 6.63 -1.93 7.77
N LEU A 63 6.59 -1.42 6.55
CA LEU A 63 6.74 -2.25 5.36
C LEU A 63 7.70 -1.57 4.41
N LYS A 64 8.33 -2.39 3.56
CA LYS A 64 9.26 -1.90 2.56
C LYS A 64 8.53 -1.75 1.25
N ARG A 65 9.13 -0.94 0.38
CA ARG A 65 8.55 -0.72 -0.92
C ARG A 65 8.28 -2.02 -1.66
N ALA A 66 9.17 -2.99 -1.52
CA ALA A 66 9.03 -4.26 -2.21
C ALA A 66 7.82 -5.07 -1.73
N ASP A 67 7.27 -4.73 -0.58
CA ASP A 67 6.10 -5.41 -0.04
C ASP A 67 4.80 -4.86 -0.57
N LEU A 68 4.83 -3.77 -1.32
CA LEU A 68 3.64 -2.97 -1.59
C LEU A 68 3.40 -2.79 -3.08
N LEU A 69 2.12 -2.81 -3.45
CA LEU A 69 1.66 -2.42 -4.76
C LEU A 69 0.88 -1.12 -4.58
N VAL A 70 1.34 -0.05 -5.20
CA VAL A 70 0.63 1.22 -5.13
C VAL A 70 -0.60 1.16 -6.02
N LEU A 71 -1.75 1.46 -5.46
CA LEU A 71 -3.00 1.44 -6.21
C LEU A 71 -3.24 2.84 -6.76
N LYS A 72 -3.06 2.98 -8.06
CA LYS A 72 -3.31 4.24 -8.72
C LYS A 72 -4.76 4.37 -9.00
N HIS A 73 -5.32 5.43 -8.55
CA HIS A 73 -6.71 5.61 -8.69
C HIS A 73 -6.94 6.78 -9.58
N GLU A 74 -6.63 6.59 -10.75
CA GLU A 74 -6.71 7.65 -11.66
C GLU A 74 -8.07 7.84 -12.13
N SER A 75 -8.65 7.85 -11.83
CA SER A 75 -9.70 8.05 -12.38
C SER A 75 -10.10 8.62 -13.32
N ALA A 76 -9.90 8.76 -13.24
CA ALA A 76 -10.29 9.32 -13.94
C ALA A 76 -10.50 8.84 -14.88
N VAL A 77 -10.28 8.38 -14.68
CA VAL A 77 -10.28 8.01 -15.31
C VAL A 77 -11.03 8.32 -15.77
N ALA A 78 -11.15 8.72 -15.74
CA ALA A 78 -11.57 9.11 -16.01
C ALA A 78 -11.96 9.26 -16.72
N ALA A 79 -12.16 9.11 -16.85
CA ALA A 79 -12.49 9.17 -17.49
C ALA A 79 -12.87 9.28 -17.85
#